data_0d7095d1951e6537640bcb0562f6fb2c
#
_entry.id   0d7095d1951e6537640bcb0562f6fb2c
#
_cell.length_a   1.000
_cell.length_b   1.000
_cell.length_c   1.000
_cell.angle_alpha   90.00
_cell.angle_beta   90.00
_cell.angle_gamma   90.00
#
_symmetry.space_group_name_H-M   'P 1'
#
loop_
_entity.id
_entity.type
_entity.pdbx_description
1 polymer ?
#
loop_
_entity_poly.entity_id
_entity_poly.type
_entity_poly.pdbx_seq_one_letter_code
_entity_poly.pdbx_strand_id
1 'polypeptide(L)'
;GLMWNVTEETCADFDAGDFVHVRGKVQVFQGGLQAILTRVDRIDSAGLNSEDFEFQPPQDVNSLFERMKEILLAIQNVPVRTLMESFLLDEAIVQKLLRTGAGVKAHHAYPGGLVEHICNMLEVSDRIRDLYAAVDFDLVQAGIFLHDLGKVREMDFENAFVYTDEGQLLGHMSIAVEMVTEKITQVELMMNESFPRELELRIKHMILSHHGSYAHGSPRLPMTPEAAVLHQIDNLDAKVYEFVHTIEDDPNSESHWTPYLPRIERKLYKGSKTSK
;
A
#
# COMPACT_ATOMS: atom_id res chain seq x y z
N GLY A 1 0.04 -12.45 18.50
CA GLY A 1 -0.28 -13.35 19.64
C GLY A 1 -1.77 -13.65 19.69
N LEU A 2 -2.12 -14.78 20.31
CA LEU A 2 -3.51 -15.17 20.58
C LEU A 2 -3.67 -15.43 22.07
N MET A 3 -4.76 -14.95 22.66
CA MET A 3 -5.14 -15.23 24.03
C MET A 3 -6.51 -15.90 24.05
N TRP A 4 -6.62 -17.06 24.72
CA TRP A 4 -7.87 -17.79 24.85
C TRP A 4 -8.54 -17.46 26.20
N ASN A 5 -9.87 -17.58 26.26
CA ASN A 5 -10.67 -17.32 27.47
C ASN A 5 -10.49 -15.90 28.04
N VAL A 6 -10.49 -14.91 27.15
CA VAL A 6 -10.42 -13.50 27.50
C VAL A 6 -11.74 -13.05 28.12
N THR A 7 -11.68 -12.33 29.24
CA THR A 7 -12.85 -11.68 29.86
C THR A 7 -12.86 -10.18 29.51
N GLU A 8 -14.01 -9.54 29.66
CA GLU A 8 -14.13 -8.08 29.48
C GLU A 8 -13.16 -7.31 30.40
N GLU A 9 -12.94 -7.78 31.63
CA GLU A 9 -11.97 -7.21 32.56
C GLU A 9 -10.52 -7.28 32.04
N THR A 10 -10.17 -8.33 31.31
CA THR A 10 -8.81 -8.48 30.74
C THR A 10 -8.57 -7.53 29.58
N CYS A 11 -9.62 -7.10 28.86
CA CYS A 11 -9.54 -6.19 27.71
C CYS A 11 -9.82 -4.72 28.10
N ALA A 12 -10.34 -4.44 29.29
CA ALA A 12 -10.72 -3.09 29.71
C ALA A 12 -9.52 -2.18 30.04
N ASP A 13 -8.33 -2.75 30.21
CA ASP A 13 -7.17 -2.01 30.71
C ASP A 13 -6.27 -1.45 29.60
N PHE A 14 -6.48 -1.82 28.32
CA PHE A 14 -5.67 -1.32 27.19
C PHE A 14 -6.45 -1.24 25.89
N ASP A 15 -6.05 -0.29 25.07
CA ASP A 15 -6.59 -0.05 23.72
C ASP A 15 -5.53 -0.33 22.64
N ALA A 16 -5.97 -0.34 21.37
CA ALA A 16 -5.07 -0.42 20.24
C ALA A 16 -4.12 0.81 20.24
N GLY A 17 -2.81 0.54 20.14
CA GLY A 17 -1.77 1.57 20.23
C GLY A 17 -1.11 1.68 21.61
N ASP A 18 -1.66 1.05 22.66
CA ASP A 18 -1.03 1.03 23.97
C ASP A 18 0.17 0.06 24.00
N PHE A 19 1.19 0.42 24.80
CA PHE A 19 2.28 -0.48 25.11
C PHE A 19 1.82 -1.52 26.14
N VAL A 20 2.06 -2.77 25.83
CA VAL A 20 1.67 -3.89 26.70
C VAL A 20 2.83 -4.83 26.97
N HIS A 21 2.92 -5.31 28.21
CA HIS A 21 3.78 -6.41 28.57
C HIS A 21 3.02 -7.72 28.43
N VAL A 22 3.51 -8.62 27.57
CA VAL A 22 2.86 -9.90 27.31
C VAL A 22 3.66 -11.06 27.89
N ARG A 23 2.96 -12.07 28.39
CA ARG A 23 3.54 -13.33 28.86
C ARG A 23 2.84 -14.49 28.16
N GLY A 24 3.60 -15.44 27.63
CA GLY A 24 3.02 -16.55 26.89
C GLY A 24 4.06 -17.57 26.45
N LYS A 25 3.63 -18.52 25.61
CA LYS A 25 4.50 -19.54 24.99
C LYS A 25 4.50 -19.33 23.47
N VAL A 26 5.68 -19.35 22.87
CA VAL A 26 5.82 -19.34 21.41
C VAL A 26 5.75 -20.78 20.90
N GLN A 27 4.98 -20.98 19.84
CA GLN A 27 4.87 -22.25 19.11
C GLN A 27 4.90 -22.01 17.60
N VAL A 28 5.21 -23.05 16.86
CA VAL A 28 5.02 -23.06 15.40
C VAL A 28 3.62 -23.57 15.11
N PHE A 29 2.80 -22.79 14.44
CA PHE A 29 1.46 -23.19 13.99
C PHE A 29 1.29 -22.88 12.51
N GLN A 30 0.95 -23.87 11.72
CA GLN A 30 0.82 -23.77 10.25
C GLN A 30 2.05 -23.14 9.57
N GLY A 31 3.25 -23.41 10.09
CA GLY A 31 4.50 -22.93 9.53
C GLY A 31 4.92 -21.51 9.98
N GLY A 32 4.10 -20.80 10.76
CA GLY A 32 4.41 -19.49 11.32
C GLY A 32 4.64 -19.52 12.83
N LEU A 33 5.42 -18.59 13.36
CA LEU A 33 5.55 -18.39 14.80
C LEU A 33 4.27 -17.77 15.35
N GLN A 34 3.73 -18.37 16.40
CA GLN A 34 2.54 -17.90 17.11
C GLN A 34 2.82 -17.84 18.61
N ALA A 35 2.52 -16.71 19.23
CA ALA A 35 2.55 -16.60 20.69
C ALA A 35 1.16 -16.90 21.28
N ILE A 36 1.06 -17.90 22.14
CA ILE A 36 -0.14 -18.15 22.94
C ILE A 36 0.05 -17.39 24.25
N LEU A 37 -0.71 -16.32 24.39
CA LEU A 37 -0.61 -15.41 25.52
C LEU A 37 -1.42 -15.92 26.71
N THR A 38 -0.82 -15.83 27.89
CA THR A 38 -1.46 -16.18 29.17
C THR A 38 -1.74 -14.92 30.02
N ARG A 39 -1.07 -13.81 29.70
CA ARG A 39 -1.25 -12.54 30.38
C ARG A 39 -0.86 -11.38 29.47
N VAL A 40 -1.62 -10.29 29.57
CA VAL A 40 -1.36 -9.00 28.92
C VAL A 40 -1.61 -7.93 29.97
N ASP A 41 -0.62 -7.09 30.22
CA ASP A 41 -0.70 -5.97 31.17
C ASP A 41 -0.32 -4.68 30.43
N ARG A 42 -1.12 -3.63 30.54
CA ARG A 42 -0.73 -2.30 30.07
C ARG A 42 0.50 -1.80 30.84
N ILE A 43 1.42 -1.18 30.14
CA ILE A 43 2.60 -0.54 30.75
C ILE A 43 2.65 0.93 30.37
N ASP A 44 3.25 1.74 31.27
CA ASP A 44 3.52 3.13 30.98
C ASP A 44 4.62 3.23 29.91
N SER A 45 4.42 4.09 28.94
CA SER A 45 5.43 4.42 27.92
C SER A 45 6.63 5.20 28.48
N ALA A 46 6.53 5.74 29.70
CA ALA A 46 7.61 6.46 30.36
C ALA A 46 8.85 5.57 30.56
N GLY A 47 9.89 5.83 29.79
CA GLY A 47 11.14 5.06 29.82
C GLY A 47 11.30 3.99 28.75
N LEU A 48 10.30 3.81 27.88
CA LEU A 48 10.45 3.06 26.63
C LEU A 48 11.04 3.97 25.54
N ASN A 49 11.96 3.42 24.76
CA ASN A 49 12.35 4.09 23.53
C ASN A 49 11.31 3.74 22.46
N SER A 50 10.53 4.72 22.00
CA SER A 50 9.50 4.51 20.97
C SER A 50 10.08 3.90 19.69
N GLU A 51 11.32 4.23 19.33
CA GLU A 51 12.02 3.70 18.16
C GLU A 51 12.15 2.17 18.16
N ASP A 52 12.19 1.53 19.35
CA ASP A 52 12.27 0.06 19.48
C ASP A 52 10.95 -0.64 19.08
N PHE A 53 9.85 0.11 18.99
CA PHE A 53 8.51 -0.36 18.65
C PHE A 53 8.03 0.15 17.30
N GLU A 54 8.73 1.12 16.71
CA GLU A 54 8.43 1.61 15.37
C GLU A 54 8.99 0.65 14.33
N PHE A 55 8.15 0.33 13.34
CA PHE A 55 8.64 -0.40 12.18
C PHE A 55 9.62 0.47 11.41
N GLN A 56 10.85 0.03 11.30
CA GLN A 56 11.84 0.67 10.45
C GLN A 56 11.63 0.20 9.01
N PRO A 57 11.19 1.07 8.09
CA PRO A 57 11.01 0.68 6.70
C PRO A 57 12.37 0.24 6.11
N PRO A 58 12.38 -0.78 5.23
CA PRO A 58 13.62 -1.30 4.64
C PRO A 58 14.35 -0.27 3.77
N GLN A 59 13.66 0.78 3.32
CA GLN A 59 14.20 1.85 2.49
C GLN A 59 13.89 3.22 3.10
N ASP A 60 14.71 4.21 2.75
CA ASP A 60 14.44 5.60 3.12
C ASP A 60 13.24 6.15 2.34
N VAL A 61 12.10 6.25 3.02
CA VAL A 61 10.83 6.73 2.46
C VAL A 61 10.94 8.13 1.86
N ASN A 62 11.76 9.00 2.45
CA ASN A 62 11.95 10.36 1.91
C ASN A 62 12.69 10.33 0.57
N SER A 63 13.73 9.51 0.44
CA SER A 63 14.43 9.32 -0.85
C SER A 63 13.52 8.74 -1.91
N LEU A 64 12.67 7.77 -1.56
CA LEU A 64 11.66 7.21 -2.48
C LEU A 64 10.63 8.25 -2.89
N PHE A 65 10.17 9.07 -1.96
CA PHE A 65 9.22 10.16 -2.24
C PHE A 65 9.81 11.20 -3.18
N GLU A 66 11.06 11.63 -2.96
CA GLU A 66 11.72 12.57 -3.89
C GLU A 66 11.89 11.94 -5.28
N ARG A 67 12.24 10.67 -5.36
CA ARG A 67 12.32 9.96 -6.66
C ARG A 67 10.95 9.87 -7.36
N MET A 68 9.91 9.55 -6.64
CA MET A 68 8.53 9.58 -7.14
C MET A 68 8.16 10.96 -7.70
N LYS A 69 8.48 12.04 -6.97
CA LYS A 69 8.25 13.42 -7.41
C LYS A 69 8.98 13.73 -8.73
N GLU A 70 10.25 13.35 -8.84
CA GLU A 70 11.03 13.55 -10.07
C GLU A 70 10.31 12.95 -11.28
N ILE A 71 9.82 11.70 -11.18
CA ILE A 71 9.13 11.02 -12.27
C ILE A 71 7.81 11.72 -12.60
N LEU A 72 6.99 12.04 -11.60
CA LEU A 72 5.68 12.66 -11.80
C LEU A 72 5.78 14.09 -12.36
N LEU A 73 6.79 14.86 -11.95
CA LEU A 73 7.02 16.21 -12.46
C LEU A 73 7.64 16.21 -13.88
N ALA A 74 8.17 15.08 -14.33
CA ALA A 74 8.66 14.91 -15.71
C ALA A 74 7.56 14.61 -16.74
N ILE A 75 6.30 14.40 -16.31
CA ILE A 75 5.13 14.20 -17.17
C ILE A 75 5.01 15.37 -18.16
N GLN A 76 4.89 15.06 -19.46
CA GLN A 76 4.84 16.08 -20.52
C GLN A 76 3.44 16.64 -20.73
N ASN A 77 2.39 15.87 -20.48
CA ASN A 77 1.01 16.33 -20.54
C ASN A 77 0.74 17.37 -19.45
N VAL A 78 0.64 18.64 -19.83
CA VAL A 78 0.54 19.77 -18.89
C VAL A 78 -0.64 19.64 -17.92
N PRO A 79 -1.89 19.40 -18.34
CA PRO A 79 -3.01 19.19 -17.42
C PRO A 79 -2.75 18.06 -16.41
N VAL A 80 -2.21 16.93 -16.87
CA VAL A 80 -1.91 15.77 -16.01
C VAL A 80 -0.81 16.13 -15.01
N ARG A 81 0.28 16.75 -15.45
CA ARG A 81 1.36 17.21 -14.56
C ARG A 81 0.85 18.20 -13.51
N THR A 82 0.05 19.19 -13.89
CA THR A 82 -0.52 20.17 -12.95
C THR A 82 -1.40 19.49 -11.91
N LEU A 83 -2.14 18.45 -12.29
CA LEU A 83 -2.89 17.64 -11.34
C LEU A 83 -1.95 16.92 -10.35
N MET A 84 -0.85 16.32 -10.82
CA MET A 84 0.14 15.69 -9.92
C MET A 84 0.77 16.72 -8.98
N GLU A 85 1.18 17.88 -9.50
CA GLU A 85 1.71 18.99 -8.71
C GLU A 85 0.75 19.40 -7.59
N SER A 86 -0.56 19.49 -7.88
CA SER A 86 -1.57 19.86 -6.90
C SER A 86 -1.68 18.90 -5.71
N PHE A 87 -1.44 17.61 -5.93
CA PHE A 87 -1.36 16.60 -4.87
C PHE A 87 -0.02 16.67 -4.11
N LEU A 88 1.08 16.82 -4.82
CA LEU A 88 2.43 16.85 -4.25
C LEU A 88 2.71 18.11 -3.42
N LEU A 89 1.97 19.19 -3.67
CA LEU A 89 2.03 20.44 -2.88
C LEU A 89 1.06 20.46 -1.70
N ASP A 90 0.17 19.48 -1.57
CA ASP A 90 -0.74 19.37 -0.43
C ASP A 90 -0.05 18.69 0.74
N GLU A 91 0.45 19.49 1.68
CA GLU A 91 1.19 19.01 2.84
C GLU A 91 0.40 17.99 3.66
N ALA A 92 -0.92 18.14 3.79
CA ALA A 92 -1.75 17.21 4.56
C ALA A 92 -1.83 15.84 3.90
N ILE A 93 -1.93 15.79 2.57
CA ILE A 93 -1.89 14.54 1.81
C ILE A 93 -0.50 13.91 1.89
N VAL A 94 0.56 14.71 1.67
CA VAL A 94 1.94 14.22 1.67
C VAL A 94 2.33 13.63 3.03
N GLN A 95 2.01 14.29 4.14
CA GLN A 95 2.31 13.78 5.48
C GLN A 95 1.63 12.43 5.76
N LYS A 96 0.39 12.26 5.30
CA LYS A 96 -0.31 10.97 5.40
C LYS A 96 0.32 9.92 4.49
N LEU A 97 0.60 10.28 3.23
CA LEU A 97 1.20 9.37 2.25
C LEU A 97 2.52 8.77 2.74
N LEU A 98 3.39 9.59 3.35
CA LEU A 98 4.68 9.14 3.90
C LEU A 98 4.54 8.13 5.05
N ARG A 99 3.37 8.00 5.65
CA ARG A 99 3.08 7.07 6.76
C ARG A 99 2.14 5.94 6.37
N THR A 100 1.47 6.03 5.21
CA THR A 100 0.48 5.05 4.77
C THR A 100 1.18 3.79 4.24
N GLY A 101 0.71 2.61 4.68
CA GLY A 101 1.07 1.33 4.10
C GLY A 101 0.27 1.04 2.83
N ALA A 102 0.79 0.18 1.95
CA ALA A 102 0.03 -0.26 0.77
C ALA A 102 -1.09 -1.24 1.12
N GLY A 103 -1.08 -1.82 2.32
CA GLY A 103 -2.13 -2.72 2.82
C GLY A 103 -2.05 -2.93 4.32
N VAL A 104 -3.01 -3.68 4.89
CA VAL A 104 -3.04 -4.01 6.33
C VAL A 104 -2.29 -5.32 6.64
N LYS A 105 -2.31 -6.30 5.73
CA LYS A 105 -1.75 -7.65 5.93
C LYS A 105 -1.04 -8.23 4.71
N ALA A 106 -1.00 -7.49 3.61
CA ALA A 106 -0.47 -7.98 2.34
C ALA A 106 0.92 -7.37 2.05
N HIS A 107 1.16 -6.99 0.79
CA HIS A 107 2.39 -6.35 0.36
C HIS A 107 2.54 -4.96 0.99
N HIS A 108 3.77 -4.58 1.31
CA HIS A 108 4.16 -3.26 1.84
C HIS A 108 3.27 -2.75 3.01
N ALA A 109 2.87 -3.67 3.93
CA ALA A 109 2.00 -3.37 5.07
C ALA A 109 2.77 -2.74 6.24
N TYR A 110 3.41 -1.59 6.01
CA TYR A 110 4.20 -0.83 6.98
C TYR A 110 4.21 0.66 6.64
N PRO A 111 4.55 1.53 7.60
CA PRO A 111 4.61 2.98 7.36
C PRO A 111 5.53 3.33 6.19
N GLY A 112 5.00 4.09 5.23
CA GLY A 112 5.71 4.44 4.00
C GLY A 112 5.68 3.37 2.89
N GLY A 113 5.09 2.20 3.15
CA GLY A 113 4.98 1.12 2.18
C GLY A 113 4.21 1.51 0.91
N LEU A 114 3.24 2.43 1.02
CA LEU A 114 2.53 2.94 -0.16
C LEU A 114 3.46 3.76 -1.08
N VAL A 115 4.36 4.56 -0.51
CA VAL A 115 5.36 5.31 -1.30
C VAL A 115 6.31 4.36 -2.00
N GLU A 116 6.78 3.31 -1.32
CA GLU A 116 7.66 2.30 -1.91
C GLU A 116 6.97 1.57 -3.07
N HIS A 117 5.74 1.10 -2.86
CA HIS A 117 4.93 0.46 -3.89
C HIS A 117 4.77 1.36 -5.13
N ILE A 118 4.31 2.60 -4.95
CA ILE A 118 4.15 3.57 -6.04
C ILE A 118 5.49 3.82 -6.76
N CYS A 119 6.58 4.03 -6.02
CA CYS A 119 7.90 4.28 -6.59
C CYS A 119 8.38 3.09 -7.44
N ASN A 120 8.25 1.85 -6.94
CA ASN A 120 8.59 0.63 -7.68
C ASN A 120 7.78 0.53 -8.99
N MET A 121 6.48 0.78 -8.94
CA MET A 121 5.61 0.75 -10.11
C MET A 121 6.00 1.83 -11.14
N LEU A 122 6.33 3.05 -10.71
CA LEU A 122 6.79 4.13 -11.57
C LEU A 122 8.11 3.76 -12.25
N GLU A 123 9.06 3.19 -11.51
CA GLU A 123 10.33 2.69 -12.04
C GLU A 123 10.14 1.58 -13.09
N VAL A 124 9.20 0.66 -12.87
CA VAL A 124 8.86 -0.37 -13.86
C VAL A 124 8.24 0.28 -15.09
N SER A 125 7.30 1.21 -14.93
CA SER A 125 6.62 1.89 -16.03
C SER A 125 7.61 2.63 -16.93
N ASP A 126 8.61 3.30 -16.34
CA ASP A 126 9.63 4.03 -17.08
C ASP A 126 10.52 3.09 -17.92
N ARG A 127 10.85 1.91 -17.40
CA ARG A 127 11.67 0.92 -18.12
C ARG A 127 10.98 0.24 -19.31
N ILE A 128 9.64 0.18 -19.29
CA ILE A 128 8.88 -0.51 -20.35
C ILE A 128 8.24 0.46 -21.36
N ARG A 129 8.28 1.75 -21.13
CA ARG A 129 7.58 2.76 -21.95
C ARG A 129 7.95 2.71 -23.45
N ASP A 130 9.23 2.47 -23.74
CA ASP A 130 9.72 2.43 -25.12
C ASP A 130 9.24 1.17 -25.90
N LEU A 131 8.76 0.15 -25.19
CA LEU A 131 8.24 -1.08 -25.80
C LEU A 131 6.79 -0.93 -26.28
N TYR A 132 6.04 0.02 -25.74
CA TYR A 132 4.60 0.18 -25.96
C TYR A 132 4.25 1.60 -26.43
N ALA A 133 4.75 1.98 -27.60
CA ALA A 133 4.60 3.33 -28.15
C ALA A 133 3.13 3.82 -28.34
N ALA A 134 2.17 2.90 -28.34
CA ALA A 134 0.73 3.23 -28.45
C ALA A 134 0.08 3.53 -27.07
N VAL A 135 0.79 3.39 -25.98
CA VAL A 135 0.32 3.64 -24.61
C VAL A 135 0.76 5.03 -24.18
N ASP A 136 -0.15 5.78 -23.60
CA ASP A 136 0.15 7.09 -23.00
C ASP A 136 0.74 6.87 -21.58
N PHE A 137 2.08 6.84 -21.49
CA PHE A 137 2.77 6.64 -20.22
C PHE A 137 2.68 7.83 -19.26
N ASP A 138 2.36 9.02 -19.71
CA ASP A 138 2.03 10.14 -18.82
C ASP A 138 0.77 9.83 -18.02
N LEU A 139 -0.25 9.25 -18.67
CA LEU A 139 -1.44 8.77 -17.98
C LEU A 139 -1.17 7.53 -17.10
N VAL A 140 -0.35 6.58 -17.55
CA VAL A 140 0.02 5.42 -16.73
C VAL A 140 0.68 5.87 -15.44
N GLN A 141 1.65 6.79 -15.50
CA GLN A 141 2.36 7.29 -14.32
C GLN A 141 1.42 8.04 -13.35
N ALA A 142 0.51 8.87 -13.89
CA ALA A 142 -0.53 9.50 -13.08
C ALA A 142 -1.47 8.45 -12.45
N GLY A 143 -1.89 7.45 -13.20
CA GLY A 143 -2.70 6.34 -12.69
C GLY A 143 -1.99 5.55 -11.59
N ILE A 144 -0.70 5.27 -11.74
CA ILE A 144 0.13 4.62 -10.72
C ILE A 144 0.15 5.43 -9.42
N PHE A 145 0.31 6.74 -9.49
CA PHE A 145 0.28 7.57 -8.29
C PHE A 145 -1.10 7.60 -7.62
N LEU A 146 -2.17 7.63 -8.41
CA LEU A 146 -3.52 7.89 -7.92
C LEU A 146 -4.32 6.63 -7.55
N HIS A 147 -3.97 5.44 -8.07
CA HIS A 147 -4.83 4.25 -7.94
C HIS A 147 -5.13 3.88 -6.48
N ASP A 148 -4.13 4.00 -5.63
CA ASP A 148 -4.17 3.65 -4.21
C ASP A 148 -4.10 4.87 -3.27
N LEU A 149 -4.08 6.09 -3.82
CA LEU A 149 -3.95 7.31 -3.01
C LEU A 149 -5.10 7.48 -1.99
N GLY A 150 -6.28 6.94 -2.28
CA GLY A 150 -7.41 6.94 -1.35
C GLY A 150 -7.13 6.24 -0.02
N LYS A 151 -6.10 5.39 0.07
CA LYS A 151 -5.66 4.74 1.30
C LYS A 151 -5.21 5.72 2.39
N VAL A 152 -4.80 6.95 2.02
CA VAL A 152 -4.45 8.01 2.98
C VAL A 152 -5.66 8.52 3.79
N ARG A 153 -6.90 8.23 3.33
CA ARG A 153 -8.15 8.51 4.05
C ARG A 153 -8.86 7.21 4.48
N GLU A 154 -8.60 6.11 3.76
CA GLU A 154 -9.19 4.79 4.06
C GLU A 154 -8.68 4.22 5.38
N MET A 155 -7.41 4.48 5.71
CA MET A 155 -6.74 3.89 6.86
C MET A 155 -6.13 4.96 7.77
N ASP A 156 -6.16 4.69 9.08
CA ASP A 156 -5.44 5.46 10.09
C ASP A 156 -4.19 4.69 10.52
N PHE A 157 -3.03 5.36 10.44
CA PHE A 157 -1.74 4.80 10.80
C PHE A 157 -1.09 5.50 12.01
N GLU A 158 -1.78 6.48 12.64
CA GLU A 158 -1.18 7.26 13.74
C GLU A 158 -1.04 6.42 15.01
N ASN A 159 -2.04 5.61 15.34
CA ASN A 159 -2.04 4.80 16.57
C ASN A 159 -2.10 3.29 16.30
N ALA A 160 -2.72 2.89 15.20
CA ALA A 160 -2.84 1.48 14.78
C ALA A 160 -3.20 1.40 13.30
N PHE A 161 -2.87 0.27 12.66
CA PHE A 161 -3.31 -0.01 11.28
C PHE A 161 -4.79 -0.37 11.27
N VAL A 162 -5.67 0.63 11.29
CA VAL A 162 -7.13 0.45 11.33
C VAL A 162 -7.81 1.17 10.17
N TYR A 163 -8.94 0.63 9.73
CA TYR A 163 -9.79 1.30 8.76
C TYR A 163 -10.58 2.43 9.44
N THR A 164 -10.68 3.57 8.78
CA THR A 164 -11.60 4.64 9.15
C THR A 164 -13.05 4.24 8.80
N ASP A 165 -14.04 4.94 9.36
CA ASP A 165 -15.44 4.74 8.95
C ASP A 165 -15.65 5.04 7.46
N GLU A 166 -14.99 6.07 6.94
CA GLU A 166 -14.98 6.40 5.52
C GLU A 166 -14.39 5.25 4.70
N GLY A 167 -13.27 4.70 5.14
CA GLY A 167 -12.62 3.57 4.48
C GLY A 167 -13.48 2.32 4.45
N GLN A 168 -14.13 1.99 5.56
CA GLN A 168 -15.03 0.83 5.64
C GLN A 168 -16.26 0.97 4.74
N LEU A 169 -16.80 2.17 4.62
CA LEU A 169 -18.05 2.41 3.88
C LEU A 169 -17.83 2.63 2.39
N LEU A 170 -16.75 3.31 1.99
CA LEU A 170 -16.52 3.76 0.61
C LEU A 170 -15.40 3.00 -0.09
N GLY A 171 -14.34 2.63 0.63
CA GLY A 171 -13.12 2.03 0.08
C GLY A 171 -12.24 3.02 -0.70
N HIS A 172 -10.94 2.72 -0.76
CA HIS A 172 -9.92 3.62 -1.32
C HIS A 172 -10.19 4.07 -2.77
N MET A 173 -10.76 3.20 -3.62
CA MET A 173 -11.05 3.57 -5.02
C MET A 173 -12.05 4.70 -5.13
N SER A 174 -13.13 4.65 -4.35
CA SER A 174 -14.16 5.71 -4.34
C SER A 174 -13.60 7.00 -3.75
N ILE A 175 -12.84 6.88 -2.67
CA ILE A 175 -12.15 8.00 -2.01
C ILE A 175 -11.16 8.66 -2.98
N ALA A 176 -10.34 7.87 -3.68
CA ALA A 176 -9.38 8.40 -4.66
C ALA A 176 -10.08 9.15 -5.81
N VAL A 177 -11.21 8.64 -6.31
CA VAL A 177 -12.02 9.34 -7.33
C VAL A 177 -12.55 10.66 -6.82
N GLU A 178 -12.99 10.74 -5.56
CA GLU A 178 -13.41 11.98 -4.91
C GLU A 178 -12.25 12.96 -4.81
N MET A 179 -11.11 12.53 -4.26
CA MET A 179 -9.89 13.36 -4.15
C MET A 179 -9.45 13.93 -5.50
N VAL A 180 -9.48 13.10 -6.55
CA VAL A 180 -9.18 13.55 -7.93
C VAL A 180 -10.17 14.60 -8.40
N THR A 181 -11.47 14.44 -8.11
CA THR A 181 -12.50 15.43 -8.48
C THR A 181 -12.28 16.77 -7.79
N GLU A 182 -11.97 16.75 -6.49
CA GLU A 182 -11.66 17.94 -5.71
C GLU A 182 -10.42 18.67 -6.26
N LYS A 183 -9.35 17.92 -6.55
CA LYS A 183 -8.10 18.49 -7.11
C LYS A 183 -8.26 19.02 -8.52
N ILE A 184 -9.02 18.36 -9.39
CA ILE A 184 -9.34 18.88 -10.73
C ILE A 184 -10.04 20.23 -10.61
N THR A 185 -11.02 20.38 -9.71
CA THR A 185 -11.69 21.68 -9.49
C THR A 185 -10.71 22.76 -9.05
N GLN A 186 -9.73 22.44 -8.20
CA GLN A 186 -8.68 23.38 -7.80
C GLN A 186 -7.77 23.75 -8.98
N VAL A 187 -7.37 22.78 -9.79
CA VAL A 187 -6.53 22.98 -10.99
C VAL A 187 -7.24 23.85 -12.02
N GLU A 188 -8.54 23.63 -12.28
CA GLU A 188 -9.34 24.47 -13.17
C GLU A 188 -9.35 25.95 -12.74
N LEU A 189 -9.51 26.19 -11.43
CA LEU A 189 -9.45 27.55 -10.88
C LEU A 189 -8.06 28.18 -11.02
N MET A 190 -6.99 27.40 -10.81
CA MET A 190 -5.60 27.88 -10.93
C MET A 190 -5.22 28.19 -12.37
N MET A 191 -5.61 27.34 -13.31
CA MET A 191 -5.29 27.49 -14.74
C MET A 191 -6.24 28.45 -15.44
N ASN A 192 -7.39 28.76 -14.86
CA ASN A 192 -8.51 29.47 -15.49
C ASN A 192 -8.96 28.81 -16.83
N GLU A 193 -8.87 27.48 -16.87
CA GLU A 193 -9.26 26.61 -17.97
C GLU A 193 -9.89 25.33 -17.43
N SER A 194 -10.84 24.75 -18.20
CA SER A 194 -11.43 23.47 -17.84
C SER A 194 -10.43 22.32 -18.02
N PHE A 195 -10.37 21.42 -17.07
CA PHE A 195 -9.59 20.20 -17.20
C PHE A 195 -10.16 19.33 -18.33
N PRO A 196 -9.33 18.75 -19.22
CA PRO A 196 -9.82 17.95 -20.34
C PRO A 196 -10.65 16.76 -19.85
N ARG A 197 -11.93 16.74 -20.22
CA ARG A 197 -12.89 15.72 -19.75
C ARG A 197 -12.47 14.29 -20.04
N GLU A 198 -11.82 14.06 -21.21
CA GLU A 198 -11.33 12.73 -21.58
C GLU A 198 -10.25 12.26 -20.61
N LEU A 199 -9.29 13.12 -20.25
CA LEU A 199 -8.22 12.81 -19.31
C LEU A 199 -8.80 12.48 -17.93
N GLU A 200 -9.75 13.29 -17.45
CA GLU A 200 -10.46 13.03 -16.18
C GLU A 200 -11.12 11.64 -16.18
N LEU A 201 -11.85 11.30 -17.24
CA LEU A 201 -12.53 10.00 -17.36
C LEU A 201 -11.54 8.85 -17.38
N ARG A 202 -10.43 8.96 -18.12
CA ARG A 202 -9.40 7.92 -18.20
C ARG A 202 -8.67 7.73 -16.86
N ILE A 203 -8.33 8.81 -16.16
CA ILE A 203 -7.71 8.75 -14.83
C ILE A 203 -8.65 8.04 -13.84
N LYS A 204 -9.91 8.49 -13.75
CA LYS A 204 -10.90 7.86 -12.88
C LYS A 204 -11.18 6.41 -13.24
N HIS A 205 -11.17 6.08 -14.55
CA HIS A 205 -11.31 4.70 -15.00
C HIS A 205 -10.13 3.84 -14.54
N MET A 206 -8.90 4.31 -14.64
CA MET A 206 -7.73 3.58 -14.15
C MET A 206 -7.84 3.28 -12.64
N ILE A 207 -8.25 4.25 -11.82
CA ILE A 207 -8.49 4.06 -10.39
C ILE A 207 -9.54 2.97 -10.15
N LEU A 208 -10.70 3.05 -10.83
CA LEU A 208 -11.82 2.12 -10.63
C LEU A 208 -11.60 0.73 -11.22
N SER A 209 -10.54 0.50 -12.00
CA SER A 209 -10.30 -0.76 -12.69
C SER A 209 -8.96 -1.43 -12.33
N HIS A 210 -8.13 -0.83 -11.48
CA HIS A 210 -6.77 -1.32 -11.25
C HIS A 210 -6.71 -2.74 -10.64
N HIS A 211 -7.68 -3.17 -9.84
CA HIS A 211 -7.75 -4.56 -9.37
C HIS A 211 -8.02 -5.59 -10.48
N GLY A 212 -8.40 -5.15 -11.69
CA GLY A 212 -8.45 -5.95 -12.91
C GLY A 212 -9.62 -6.91 -13.04
N SER A 213 -10.30 -7.29 -11.96
CA SER A 213 -11.44 -8.20 -12.00
C SER A 213 -12.48 -7.91 -10.93
N TYR A 214 -13.73 -8.25 -11.22
CA TYR A 214 -14.83 -8.13 -10.25
C TYR A 214 -14.61 -9.01 -9.01
N ALA A 215 -13.96 -10.18 -9.19
CA ALA A 215 -13.64 -11.07 -8.09
C ALA A 215 -12.66 -10.46 -7.07
N HIS A 216 -11.85 -9.50 -7.50
CA HIS A 216 -10.93 -8.75 -6.64
C HIS A 216 -11.50 -7.41 -6.17
N GLY A 217 -12.80 -7.18 -6.35
CA GLY A 217 -13.48 -5.97 -5.89
C GLY A 217 -13.33 -4.77 -6.83
N SER A 218 -12.84 -4.96 -8.06
CA SER A 218 -12.78 -3.86 -9.04
C SER A 218 -14.19 -3.47 -9.49
N PRO A 219 -14.61 -2.20 -9.36
CA PRO A 219 -15.91 -1.75 -9.86
C PRO A 219 -16.03 -1.82 -11.39
N ARG A 220 -14.92 -1.77 -12.11
CA ARG A 220 -14.81 -1.86 -13.56
C ARG A 220 -13.64 -2.76 -13.97
N LEU A 221 -13.72 -3.30 -15.17
CA LEU A 221 -12.58 -3.98 -15.81
C LEU A 221 -11.72 -2.95 -16.54
N PRO A 222 -10.40 -3.15 -16.69
CA PRO A 222 -9.54 -2.31 -17.53
C PRO A 222 -10.02 -2.28 -18.98
N MET A 223 -10.39 -1.11 -19.50
CA MET A 223 -10.93 -0.92 -20.85
C MET A 223 -10.06 0.02 -21.72
N THR A 224 -8.92 0.50 -21.19
CA THR A 224 -7.94 1.26 -21.97
C THR A 224 -6.57 0.59 -21.88
N PRO A 225 -5.68 0.82 -22.85
CA PRO A 225 -4.30 0.30 -22.78
C PRO A 225 -3.60 0.70 -21.48
N GLU A 226 -3.75 1.96 -21.04
CA GLU A 226 -3.15 2.49 -19.83
C GLU A 226 -3.67 1.77 -18.56
N ALA A 227 -4.99 1.54 -18.49
CA ALA A 227 -5.60 0.80 -17.38
C ALA A 227 -5.11 -0.66 -17.34
N ALA A 228 -4.93 -1.29 -18.50
CA ALA A 228 -4.38 -2.64 -18.59
C ALA A 228 -2.92 -2.68 -18.12
N VAL A 229 -2.10 -1.71 -18.54
CA VAL A 229 -0.69 -1.62 -18.11
C VAL A 229 -0.62 -1.38 -16.60
N LEU A 230 -1.39 -0.42 -16.06
CA LEU A 230 -1.44 -0.15 -14.63
C LEU A 230 -1.76 -1.42 -13.83
N HIS A 231 -2.85 -2.11 -14.18
CA HIS A 231 -3.25 -3.36 -13.50
C HIS A 231 -2.14 -4.41 -13.50
N GLN A 232 -1.42 -4.59 -14.63
CA GLN A 232 -0.36 -5.60 -14.70
C GLN A 232 0.87 -5.22 -13.88
N ILE A 233 1.25 -3.94 -13.85
CA ILE A 233 2.39 -3.45 -13.05
C ILE A 233 2.06 -3.57 -11.55
N ASP A 234 0.86 -3.17 -11.13
CA ASP A 234 0.38 -3.31 -9.76
C ASP A 234 0.39 -4.77 -9.29
N ASN A 235 -0.20 -5.68 -10.09
CA ASN A 235 -0.19 -7.10 -9.79
C ASN A 235 1.23 -7.69 -9.78
N LEU A 236 2.14 -7.20 -10.63
CA LEU A 236 3.54 -7.63 -10.65
C LEU A 236 4.23 -7.27 -9.33
N ASP A 237 4.19 -6.00 -8.91
CA ASP A 237 4.85 -5.54 -7.69
C ASP A 237 4.28 -6.28 -6.46
N ALA A 238 2.95 -6.33 -6.33
CA ALA A 238 2.28 -7.02 -5.23
C ALA A 238 2.65 -8.50 -5.16
N LYS A 239 2.71 -9.21 -6.28
CA LYS A 239 3.00 -10.65 -6.31
C LYS A 239 4.46 -10.96 -6.06
N VAL A 240 5.37 -10.19 -6.64
CA VAL A 240 6.81 -10.37 -6.41
C VAL A 240 7.13 -10.11 -4.93
N TYR A 241 6.61 -9.02 -4.37
CA TYR A 241 6.76 -8.71 -2.96
C TYR A 241 6.23 -9.84 -2.08
N GLU A 242 4.99 -10.29 -2.32
CA GLU A 242 4.37 -11.39 -1.56
C GLU A 242 5.22 -12.66 -1.57
N PHE A 243 5.76 -13.04 -2.73
CA PHE A 243 6.55 -14.27 -2.88
C PHE A 243 7.89 -14.16 -2.16
N VAL A 244 8.59 -13.05 -2.36
CA VAL A 244 9.91 -12.81 -1.73
C VAL A 244 9.79 -12.85 -0.21
N HIS A 245 8.90 -12.05 0.37
CA HIS A 245 8.76 -11.98 1.83
C HIS A 245 8.20 -13.27 2.44
N THR A 246 7.27 -13.95 1.76
CA THR A 246 6.80 -15.26 2.24
C THR A 246 7.94 -16.31 2.28
N ILE A 247 8.90 -16.22 1.36
CA ILE A 247 10.07 -17.10 1.36
C ILE A 247 11.06 -16.69 2.45
N GLU A 248 11.32 -15.41 2.60
CA GLU A 248 12.29 -14.87 3.57
C GLU A 248 11.82 -15.06 5.01
N ASP A 249 10.53 -14.84 5.27
CA ASP A 249 9.92 -14.94 6.60
C ASP A 249 9.64 -16.40 7.04
N ASP A 250 9.82 -17.40 6.16
CA ASP A 250 9.59 -18.79 6.53
C ASP A 250 10.67 -19.31 7.52
N PRO A 251 10.30 -19.55 8.78
CA PRO A 251 11.25 -20.00 9.82
C PRO A 251 11.82 -21.40 9.57
N ASN A 252 11.19 -22.21 8.70
CA ASN A 252 11.67 -23.56 8.40
C ASN A 252 12.83 -23.53 7.40
N SER A 253 14.05 -23.44 7.91
CA SER A 253 15.26 -23.45 7.10
C SER A 253 15.62 -24.81 6.48
N GLU A 254 15.04 -25.90 6.96
CA GLU A 254 15.35 -27.28 6.52
C GLU A 254 14.62 -27.69 5.25
N SER A 255 13.46 -27.08 4.98
CA SER A 255 12.65 -27.38 3.80
C SER A 255 13.01 -26.49 2.63
N HIS A 256 13.08 -27.05 1.42
CA HIS A 256 13.16 -26.28 0.17
C HIS A 256 11.83 -25.65 -0.25
N TRP A 257 10.76 -25.88 0.52
CA TRP A 257 9.42 -25.40 0.23
C TRP A 257 8.82 -24.72 1.44
N THR A 258 8.03 -23.66 1.22
CA THR A 258 7.16 -23.10 2.24
C THR A 258 6.05 -24.09 2.61
N PRO A 259 5.34 -23.91 3.73
CA PRO A 259 4.03 -24.52 3.94
C PRO A 259 3.07 -24.18 2.78
N TYR A 260 1.95 -24.93 2.68
CA TYR A 260 0.88 -24.55 1.77
C TYR A 260 0.25 -23.24 2.21
N LEU A 261 0.11 -22.31 1.28
CA LEU A 261 -0.40 -20.97 1.49
C LEU A 261 -1.82 -20.86 0.91
N PRO A 262 -2.88 -20.90 1.74
CA PRO A 262 -4.27 -20.91 1.24
C PRO A 262 -4.60 -19.68 0.37
N ARG A 263 -4.02 -18.51 0.66
CA ARG A 263 -4.28 -17.26 -0.06
C ARG A 263 -3.84 -17.30 -1.53
N ILE A 264 -2.78 -18.05 -1.83
CA ILE A 264 -2.24 -18.22 -3.20
C ILE A 264 -2.37 -19.65 -3.72
N GLU A 265 -3.03 -20.53 -2.96
CA GLU A 265 -3.36 -21.92 -3.28
C GLU A 265 -2.16 -22.78 -3.72
N ARG A 266 -0.97 -22.50 -3.13
CA ARG A 266 0.27 -23.22 -3.47
C ARG A 266 1.33 -23.12 -2.38
N LYS A 267 2.41 -23.91 -2.56
CA LYS A 267 3.68 -23.74 -1.86
C LYS A 267 4.63 -22.97 -2.73
N LEU A 268 5.56 -22.23 -2.12
CA LEU A 268 6.65 -21.56 -2.83
C LEU A 268 7.96 -22.34 -2.67
N TYR A 269 8.72 -22.38 -3.74
CA TYR A 269 10.04 -23.00 -3.76
C TYR A 269 11.10 -22.00 -3.30
N LYS A 270 11.79 -22.33 -2.20
CA LYS A 270 12.82 -21.47 -1.58
C LYS A 270 14.22 -21.66 -2.19
N GLY A 271 14.38 -22.64 -3.05
CA GLY A 271 15.70 -23.03 -3.57
C GLY A 271 16.48 -23.92 -2.60
N SER A 272 17.58 -24.44 -3.07
CA SER A 272 18.61 -25.00 -2.18
C SER A 272 19.42 -23.82 -1.63
N LYS A 273 19.61 -23.74 -0.30
CA LYS A 273 20.60 -22.82 0.27
C LYS A 273 21.98 -23.24 -0.22
N THR A 274 22.36 -22.84 -1.40
CA THR A 274 23.79 -22.72 -1.73
C THR A 274 24.26 -21.53 -0.90
N SER A 275 25.09 -21.81 0.11
CA SER A 275 25.83 -20.82 0.88
C SER A 275 26.38 -19.74 -0.06
N LYS A 276 25.87 -18.51 0.06
CA LYS A 276 26.52 -17.33 -0.47
C LYS A 276 27.71 -16.99 0.39
#